data_12be8eb5cd336474a37e1e652700c823
#
_entry.id   12be8eb5cd336474a37e1e652700c823
#
_cell.length_a   1.000
_cell.length_b   1.000
_cell.length_c   1.000
_cell.angle_alpha   90.00
_cell.angle_beta   90.00
_cell.angle_gamma   90.00
#
_symmetry.space_group_name_H-M   'P 1'
#
loop_
_entity.id
_entity.type
_entity.pdbx_description
1 polymer ?
#
loop_
_entity_poly.entity_id
_entity_poly.type
_entity_poly.pdbx_seq_one_letter_code
_entity_poly.pdbx_strand_id
1 'polypeptide(L)'
;MAELGANLLIETLKTLEDGTLGRMPQYHDIMTYDPMLTKEMGIINWADKAVDIVNRIHGLNPWPGCSTAVEGGRLKLLRAEVAQGAGQPGEVITADPKVGLVIAAGEGAVCITQLQAPGGKPMNSKDYLRGHPMAVGTVLKEEISHD
;
A
#
# COMPACT_ATOMS: atom_id res chain seq x y z
N MET A 1 14.67 -13.67 -3.86
CA MET A 1 14.58 -14.64 -2.73
C MET A 1 14.86 -16.08 -3.20
N ALA A 2 14.14 -16.64 -4.19
CA ALA A 2 14.32 -18.04 -4.59
C ALA A 2 15.76 -18.37 -5.06
N GLU A 3 16.35 -17.56 -5.94
CA GLU A 3 17.72 -17.74 -6.42
C GLU A 3 18.76 -17.64 -5.31
N LEU A 4 18.63 -16.63 -4.44
CA LEU A 4 19.49 -16.46 -3.28
C LEU A 4 19.39 -17.66 -2.33
N GLY A 5 18.16 -18.14 -2.07
CA GLY A 5 17.91 -19.30 -1.21
C GLY A 5 18.50 -20.60 -1.79
N ALA A 6 18.40 -20.80 -3.11
CA ALA A 6 18.99 -21.97 -3.78
C ALA A 6 20.53 -22.00 -3.66
N ASN A 7 21.18 -20.86 -3.89
CA ASN A 7 22.63 -20.76 -3.79
C ASN A 7 23.11 -20.98 -2.34
N LEU A 8 22.43 -20.36 -1.36
CA LEU A 8 22.73 -20.54 0.04
C LEU A 8 22.52 -22.00 0.51
N LEU A 9 21.50 -22.68 0.00
CA LEU A 9 21.24 -24.08 0.31
C LEU A 9 22.39 -24.98 -0.16
N ILE A 10 22.87 -24.80 -1.41
CA ILE A 10 23.98 -25.57 -1.96
C ILE A 10 25.26 -25.36 -1.13
N GLU A 11 25.54 -24.11 -0.76
CA GLU A 11 26.70 -23.78 0.08
C GLU A 11 26.59 -24.41 1.48
N THR A 12 25.41 -24.31 2.09
CA THR A 12 25.11 -24.90 3.40
C THR A 12 25.30 -26.42 3.41
N LEU A 13 24.83 -27.11 2.35
CA LEU A 13 24.97 -28.57 2.22
C LEU A 13 26.44 -29.00 2.14
N LYS A 14 27.27 -28.25 1.40
CA LYS A 14 28.72 -28.52 1.32
C LYS A 14 29.39 -28.38 2.68
N THR A 15 29.13 -27.26 3.40
CA THR A 15 29.72 -27.02 4.72
C THR A 15 29.22 -28.02 5.77
N LEU A 16 27.98 -28.54 5.60
CA LEU A 16 27.44 -29.61 6.44
C LEU A 16 28.18 -30.95 6.19
N GLU A 17 28.42 -31.30 4.91
CA GLU A 17 29.15 -32.51 4.51
C GLU A 17 30.60 -32.46 5.00
N ASP A 18 31.25 -31.31 4.89
CA ASP A 18 32.62 -31.07 5.35
C ASP A 18 32.74 -30.99 6.89
N GLY A 19 31.60 -30.99 7.62
CA GLY A 19 31.57 -30.86 9.09
C GLY A 19 31.97 -29.49 9.63
N THR A 20 32.06 -28.48 8.77
CA THR A 20 32.48 -27.10 9.12
C THR A 20 31.32 -26.15 9.39
N LEU A 21 30.06 -26.62 9.26
CA LEU A 21 28.87 -25.80 9.46
C LEU A 21 28.72 -25.35 10.92
N GLY A 22 28.89 -24.07 11.15
CA GLY A 22 28.59 -23.44 12.45
C GLY A 22 27.07 -23.24 12.64
N ARG A 23 26.54 -23.64 13.80
CA ARG A 23 25.16 -23.34 14.18
C ARG A 23 25.11 -21.99 14.89
N MET A 24 24.29 -21.08 14.37
CA MET A 24 24.03 -19.77 14.99
C MET A 24 22.59 -19.72 15.43
N PRO A 25 22.29 -19.54 16.74
CA PRO A 25 20.94 -19.39 17.20
C PRO A 25 20.35 -18.07 16.68
N GLN A 26 19.05 -18.06 16.42
CA GLN A 26 18.36 -16.83 16.06
C GLN A 26 18.25 -15.90 17.27
N TYR A 27 18.53 -14.63 17.05
CA TYR A 27 18.38 -13.58 18.08
C TYR A 27 16.90 -13.18 18.17
N HIS A 28 16.19 -13.74 19.15
CA HIS A 28 14.73 -13.48 19.31
C HIS A 28 14.40 -12.03 19.62
N ASP A 29 15.31 -11.29 20.25
CA ASP A 29 15.08 -9.89 20.65
C ASP A 29 15.03 -8.91 19.48
N ILE A 30 15.57 -9.30 18.32
CA ILE A 30 15.63 -8.46 17.12
C ILE A 30 14.92 -9.10 15.91
N MET A 31 14.29 -10.24 16.09
CA MET A 31 13.54 -10.87 15.01
C MET A 31 12.26 -10.10 14.71
N THR A 32 11.86 -10.06 13.43
CA THR A 32 10.54 -9.63 12.98
C THR A 32 9.72 -10.85 12.58
N TYR A 33 8.41 -10.77 12.80
CA TYR A 33 7.47 -11.78 12.34
C TYR A 33 6.54 -11.16 11.29
N ASP A 34 6.68 -11.63 10.06
CA ASP A 34 5.86 -11.17 8.94
C ASP A 34 4.84 -12.27 8.58
N PRO A 35 3.55 -12.10 8.96
CA PRO A 35 2.51 -13.09 8.70
C PRO A 35 2.18 -13.15 7.21
N MET A 36 1.45 -14.20 6.80
CA MET A 36 0.90 -14.28 5.45
C MET A 36 0.00 -13.08 5.18
N LEU A 37 0.08 -12.55 3.95
CA LEU A 37 -0.77 -11.46 3.51
C LEU A 37 -2.24 -11.88 3.53
N THR A 38 -3.12 -10.98 3.99
CA THR A 38 -4.58 -11.16 3.97
C THR A 38 -5.25 -10.02 3.21
N LYS A 39 -6.51 -10.20 2.82
CA LYS A 39 -7.27 -9.16 2.09
C LYS A 39 -7.49 -7.91 2.93
N GLU A 40 -7.67 -8.09 4.22
CA GLU A 40 -7.91 -7.01 5.20
C GLU A 40 -6.72 -6.05 5.29
N MET A 41 -5.49 -6.55 5.07
CA MET A 41 -4.29 -5.71 5.02
C MET A 41 -4.33 -4.66 3.90
N GLY A 42 -5.15 -4.87 2.88
CA GLY A 42 -5.34 -3.94 1.77
C GLY A 42 -6.30 -2.76 2.07
N ILE A 43 -6.94 -2.76 3.22
CA ILE A 43 -7.78 -1.63 3.64
C ILE A 43 -6.86 -0.51 4.13
N ILE A 44 -7.00 0.67 3.52
CA ILE A 44 -6.17 1.83 3.91
C ILE A 44 -6.74 2.47 5.16
N ASN A 45 -5.92 2.55 6.20
CA ASN A 45 -6.14 3.41 7.36
C ASN A 45 -5.50 4.78 7.10
N TRP A 46 -6.32 5.78 6.84
CA TRP A 46 -5.82 7.13 6.57
C TRP A 46 -5.21 7.82 7.79
N ALA A 47 -5.41 7.31 9.01
CA ALA A 47 -4.76 7.81 10.22
C ALA A 47 -3.27 7.44 10.31
N ASP A 48 -2.81 6.49 9.48
CA ASP A 48 -1.39 6.13 9.37
C ASP A 48 -0.59 7.29 8.73
N LYS A 49 0.74 7.25 8.84
CA LYS A 49 1.62 8.22 8.18
C LYS A 49 1.59 8.05 6.66
N ALA A 50 1.72 9.14 5.91
CA ALA A 50 1.72 9.11 4.45
C ALA A 50 2.75 8.14 3.86
N VAL A 51 3.95 8.08 4.43
CA VAL A 51 5.01 7.16 3.98
C VAL A 51 4.59 5.68 4.15
N ASP A 52 3.93 5.34 5.26
CA ASP A 52 3.49 3.97 5.53
C ASP A 52 2.34 3.56 4.59
N ILE A 53 1.42 4.48 4.32
CA ILE A 53 0.33 4.28 3.34
C ILE A 53 0.92 4.04 1.94
N VAL A 54 1.87 4.87 1.50
CA VAL A 54 2.52 4.72 0.19
C VAL A 54 3.26 3.39 0.09
N ASN A 55 4.02 3.02 1.11
CA ASN A 55 4.72 1.73 1.17
C ASN A 55 3.74 0.55 1.13
N ARG A 56 2.62 0.65 1.86
CA ARG A 56 1.56 -0.37 1.85
C ARG A 56 0.93 -0.53 0.46
N ILE A 57 0.61 0.60 -0.21
CA ILE A 57 0.09 0.57 -1.60
C ILE A 57 1.05 -0.15 -2.54
N HIS A 58 2.34 0.13 -2.47
CA HIS A 58 3.33 -0.49 -3.34
C HIS A 58 3.62 -1.94 -2.96
N GLY A 59 3.76 -2.24 -1.66
CA GLY A 59 4.10 -3.57 -1.16
C GLY A 59 2.99 -4.60 -1.35
N LEU A 60 1.73 -4.18 -1.31
CA LEU A 60 0.58 -5.07 -1.49
C LEU A 60 0.09 -5.17 -2.94
N ASN A 61 0.67 -4.44 -3.88
CA ASN A 61 0.33 -4.53 -5.30
C ASN A 61 1.16 -5.65 -5.97
N PRO A 62 0.61 -6.60 -6.71
CA PRO A 62 -0.78 -6.67 -7.19
C PRO A 62 -1.77 -7.36 -6.22
N TRP A 63 -1.30 -8.07 -5.20
CA TRP A 63 -2.15 -8.80 -4.27
C TRP A 63 -1.70 -8.61 -2.82
N PRO A 64 -2.64 -8.37 -1.88
CA PRO A 64 -4.11 -8.27 -2.03
C PRO A 64 -4.56 -6.98 -2.71
N GLY A 65 -3.68 -6.02 -2.89
CA GLY A 65 -3.97 -4.68 -3.37
C GLY A 65 -4.55 -3.79 -2.28
N CYS A 66 -4.41 -2.47 -2.43
CA CYS A 66 -4.96 -1.49 -1.49
C CYS A 66 -6.22 -0.85 -2.05
N SER A 67 -7.17 -0.51 -1.17
CA SER A 67 -8.42 0.14 -1.54
C SER A 67 -8.93 1.06 -0.44
N THR A 68 -9.77 2.02 -0.84
CA THR A 68 -10.54 2.89 0.04
C THR A 68 -11.98 2.96 -0.44
N ALA A 69 -12.92 3.27 0.44
CA ALA A 69 -14.32 3.45 0.09
C ALA A 69 -14.55 4.83 -0.52
N VAL A 70 -15.29 4.86 -1.62
CA VAL A 70 -15.78 6.08 -2.27
C VAL A 70 -17.28 5.92 -2.56
N GLU A 71 -17.95 7.01 -2.89
CA GLU A 71 -19.33 6.94 -3.37
C GLU A 71 -19.38 6.03 -4.62
N GLY A 72 -20.22 5.01 -4.57
CA GLY A 72 -20.38 4.03 -5.65
C GLY A 72 -19.46 2.80 -5.57
N GLY A 73 -18.65 2.63 -4.51
CA GLY A 73 -17.90 1.38 -4.32
C GLY A 73 -16.50 1.53 -3.76
N ARG A 74 -15.63 0.58 -4.08
CA ARG A 74 -14.21 0.58 -3.66
C ARG A 74 -13.32 1.08 -4.78
N LEU A 75 -12.53 2.11 -4.49
CA LEU A 75 -11.47 2.60 -5.35
C LEU A 75 -10.17 1.87 -5.01
N LYS A 76 -9.62 1.11 -5.97
CA LYS A 76 -8.32 0.47 -5.79
C LYS A 76 -7.20 1.49 -6.01
N LEU A 77 -6.22 1.49 -5.13
CA LEU A 77 -5.05 2.37 -5.18
C LEU A 77 -3.85 1.53 -5.64
N LEU A 78 -3.29 1.88 -6.79
CA LEU A 78 -2.26 1.06 -7.44
C LEU A 78 -0.87 1.68 -7.32
N ARG A 79 -0.78 3.01 -7.38
CA ARG A 79 0.44 3.78 -7.18
C ARG A 79 0.16 5.09 -6.45
N ALA A 80 1.07 5.47 -5.60
CA ALA A 80 1.00 6.70 -4.84
C ALA A 80 2.39 7.25 -4.53
N GLU A 81 2.45 8.52 -4.18
CA GLU A 81 3.66 9.22 -3.77
C GLU A 81 3.37 10.01 -2.50
N VAL A 82 4.39 10.19 -1.65
CA VAL A 82 4.26 11.07 -0.49
C VAL A 82 4.15 12.51 -0.97
N ALA A 83 3.18 13.24 -0.44
CA ALA A 83 2.95 14.64 -0.75
C ALA A 83 2.93 15.50 0.53
N GLN A 84 3.04 16.80 0.34
CA GLN A 84 2.83 17.77 1.42
C GLN A 84 1.35 18.15 1.46
N GLY A 85 0.81 18.24 2.66
CA GLY A 85 -0.56 18.67 2.89
C GLY A 85 -0.96 18.40 4.32
N ALA A 86 -2.01 19.08 4.76
CA ALA A 86 -2.62 18.90 6.07
C ALA A 86 -4.14 18.92 5.94
N GLY A 87 -4.82 18.11 6.71
CA GLY A 87 -6.26 17.98 6.74
C GLY A 87 -6.66 16.85 7.69
N GLN A 88 -7.94 16.58 7.78
CA GLN A 88 -8.42 15.42 8.51
C GLN A 88 -7.96 14.14 7.78
N PRO A 89 -7.50 13.08 8.49
CA PRO A 89 -7.16 11.81 7.85
C PRO A 89 -8.26 11.31 6.92
N GLY A 90 -7.90 10.99 5.67
CA GLY A 90 -8.84 10.62 4.61
C GLY A 90 -9.48 11.78 3.85
N GLU A 91 -9.26 13.02 4.25
CA GLU A 91 -9.79 14.20 3.57
C GLU A 91 -9.12 14.42 2.21
N VAL A 92 -9.92 14.58 1.18
CA VAL A 92 -9.47 14.98 -0.15
C VAL A 92 -9.08 16.46 -0.11
N ILE A 93 -7.78 16.74 -0.11
CA ILE A 93 -7.25 18.12 -0.08
C ILE A 93 -6.98 18.69 -1.48
N THR A 94 -6.85 17.83 -2.48
CA THR A 94 -6.78 18.24 -3.88
C THR A 94 -7.43 17.17 -4.76
N ALA A 95 -8.31 17.58 -5.66
CA ALA A 95 -8.93 16.73 -6.67
C ALA A 95 -9.06 17.53 -7.97
N ASP A 96 -7.95 17.70 -8.67
CA ASP A 96 -7.86 18.48 -9.90
C ASP A 96 -7.29 17.63 -11.04
N PRO A 97 -7.94 17.58 -12.22
CA PRO A 97 -7.44 16.80 -13.37
C PRO A 97 -6.05 17.22 -13.86
N LYS A 98 -5.56 18.40 -13.51
CA LYS A 98 -4.22 18.87 -13.88
C LYS A 98 -3.19 18.53 -12.81
N VAL A 99 -3.58 18.62 -11.55
CA VAL A 99 -2.71 18.41 -10.38
C VAL A 99 -2.72 16.95 -9.96
N GLY A 100 -3.90 16.33 -9.78
CA GLY A 100 -4.08 14.95 -9.34
C GLY A 100 -4.99 14.86 -8.12
N LEU A 101 -4.98 13.70 -7.48
CA LEU A 101 -5.75 13.37 -6.28
C LEU A 101 -4.81 13.32 -5.09
N VAL A 102 -4.95 14.25 -4.15
CA VAL A 102 -4.16 14.28 -2.91
C VAL A 102 -5.09 14.15 -1.72
N ILE A 103 -4.75 13.25 -0.81
CA ILE A 103 -5.55 12.87 0.35
C ILE A 103 -4.70 13.07 1.60
N ALA A 104 -5.25 13.70 2.62
CA ALA A 104 -4.58 13.88 3.90
C ALA A 104 -4.41 12.55 4.63
N ALA A 105 -3.27 12.36 5.25
CA ALA A 105 -2.93 11.23 6.12
C ALA A 105 -2.80 11.71 7.57
N GLY A 106 -2.59 10.79 8.51
CA GLY A 106 -2.35 11.15 9.91
C GLY A 106 -1.11 12.04 10.08
N GLU A 107 -0.11 11.86 9.20
CA GLU A 107 1.06 12.73 9.08
C GLU A 107 1.41 12.89 7.60
N GLY A 108 1.34 14.11 7.07
CA GLY A 108 1.56 14.43 5.67
C GLY A 108 0.35 14.14 4.79
N ALA A 109 0.57 13.91 3.51
CA ALA A 109 -0.47 13.60 2.53
C ALA A 109 0.01 12.58 1.50
N VAL A 110 -0.94 11.93 0.81
CA VAL A 110 -0.70 10.92 -0.20
C VAL A 110 -1.23 11.40 -1.54
N CYS A 111 -0.37 11.53 -2.54
CA CYS A 111 -0.76 11.79 -3.91
C CYS A 111 -1.00 10.45 -4.63
N ILE A 112 -2.23 10.15 -4.99
CA ILE A 112 -2.57 8.97 -5.77
C ILE A 112 -2.27 9.24 -7.23
N THR A 113 -1.35 8.46 -7.81
CA THR A 113 -0.93 8.62 -9.21
C THR A 113 -1.65 7.64 -10.14
N GLN A 114 -1.94 6.42 -9.66
CA GLN A 114 -2.66 5.41 -10.43
C GLN A 114 -3.69 4.70 -9.55
N LEU A 115 -4.87 4.52 -10.12
CA LEU A 115 -6.02 3.93 -9.43
C LEU A 115 -6.87 3.09 -10.40
N GLN A 116 -7.83 2.36 -9.85
CA GLN A 116 -8.82 1.61 -10.61
C GLN A 116 -10.20 1.77 -9.98
N ALA A 117 -11.13 2.33 -10.74
CA ALA A 117 -12.54 2.43 -10.34
C ALA A 117 -13.22 1.04 -10.28
N PRO A 118 -14.32 0.88 -9.52
CA PRO A 118 -15.08 -0.35 -9.51
C PRO A 118 -15.51 -0.78 -10.94
N GLY A 119 -15.19 -2.03 -11.31
CA GLY A 119 -15.48 -2.55 -12.67
C GLY A 119 -14.68 -1.95 -13.80
N GLY A 120 -13.81 -0.96 -13.53
CA GLY A 120 -13.00 -0.26 -14.53
C GLY A 120 -11.62 -0.88 -14.77
N LYS A 121 -10.83 -0.22 -15.61
CA LYS A 121 -9.42 -0.53 -15.86
C LYS A 121 -8.51 0.39 -15.05
N PRO A 122 -7.25 -0.03 -14.76
CA PRO A 122 -6.25 0.87 -14.20
C PRO A 122 -6.09 2.13 -15.05
N MET A 123 -6.05 3.29 -14.40
CA MET A 123 -5.88 4.58 -15.06
C MET A 123 -5.15 5.59 -14.15
N ASN A 124 -4.71 6.67 -14.76
CA ASN A 124 -4.12 7.79 -14.03
C ASN A 124 -5.19 8.50 -13.19
N SER A 125 -4.86 8.95 -11.99
CA SER A 125 -5.81 9.69 -11.14
C SER A 125 -6.35 10.96 -11.80
N LYS A 126 -5.52 11.64 -12.60
CA LYS A 126 -5.92 12.82 -13.38
C LYS A 126 -6.99 12.52 -14.43
N ASP A 127 -6.88 11.36 -15.09
CA ASP A 127 -7.87 10.92 -16.07
C ASP A 127 -9.17 10.48 -15.40
N TYR A 128 -9.05 9.82 -14.26
CA TYR A 128 -10.20 9.45 -13.44
C TYR A 128 -11.03 10.68 -13.03
N LEU A 129 -10.36 11.75 -12.54
CA LEU A 129 -11.01 12.98 -12.07
C LEU A 129 -11.75 13.76 -13.17
N ARG A 130 -11.42 13.56 -14.46
CA ARG A 130 -12.17 14.17 -15.57
C ARG A 130 -13.59 13.62 -15.70
N GLY A 131 -13.78 12.35 -15.38
CA GLY A 131 -15.10 11.68 -15.44
C GLY A 131 -15.76 11.53 -14.07
N HIS A 132 -15.01 11.66 -12.98
CA HIS A 132 -15.48 11.44 -11.61
C HIS A 132 -14.99 12.59 -10.72
N PRO A 133 -15.62 13.76 -10.79
CA PRO A 133 -15.21 14.87 -9.95
C PRO A 133 -15.42 14.53 -8.47
N MET A 134 -14.41 14.81 -7.66
CA MET A 134 -14.46 14.66 -6.21
C MET A 134 -14.41 16.04 -5.57
N ALA A 135 -15.25 16.29 -4.59
CA ALA A 135 -15.23 17.55 -3.85
C ALA A 135 -14.04 17.55 -2.87
N VAL A 136 -13.28 18.65 -2.86
CA VAL A 136 -12.31 18.93 -1.78
C VAL A 136 -13.06 18.99 -0.46
N GLY A 137 -12.50 18.40 0.59
CA GLY A 137 -13.16 18.23 1.89
C GLY A 137 -13.95 16.92 2.03
N THR A 138 -14.11 16.14 0.95
CA THR A 138 -14.69 14.79 1.08
C THR A 138 -13.75 13.90 1.90
N VAL A 139 -14.27 13.21 2.90
CA VAL A 139 -13.49 12.27 3.72
C VAL A 139 -13.71 10.84 3.23
N LEU A 140 -12.67 10.22 2.75
CA LEU A 140 -12.67 8.83 2.33
C LEU A 140 -12.67 7.91 3.55
N LYS A 141 -13.44 6.83 3.48
CA LYS A 141 -13.59 5.86 4.57
C LYS A 141 -12.71 4.64 4.33
N GLU A 142 -12.39 3.96 5.41
CA GLU A 142 -11.61 2.72 5.37
C GLU A 142 -12.41 1.60 4.69
N GLU A 143 -13.70 1.49 5.00
CA GLU A 143 -14.57 0.44 4.50
C GLU A 143 -15.98 0.95 4.13
N ILE A 144 -16.60 0.28 3.14
CA ILE A 144 -18.04 0.45 2.90
C ILE A 144 -18.74 -0.35 3.99
N SER A 145 -19.46 0.33 4.90
CA SER A 145 -20.36 -0.35 5.84
C SER A 145 -21.44 -1.06 5.02
N HIS A 146 -21.43 -2.37 4.99
CA HIS A 146 -22.58 -3.15 4.59
C HIS A 146 -23.48 -3.26 5.82
N ASP A 147 -24.48 -2.37 5.91
CA ASP A 147 -25.68 -2.60 6.71
C ASP A 147 -26.61 -3.57 5.98
#